data_30987ae71af50a2d0d26abeb067304ed
#
_entry.id   30987ae71af50a2d0d26abeb067304ed
#
_cell.length_a   1.000
_cell.length_b   1.000
_cell.length_c   1.000
_cell.angle_alpha   90.00
_cell.angle_beta   90.00
_cell.angle_gamma   90.00
#
_symmetry.space_group_name_H-M   'P 1'
#
loop_
_entity.id
_entity.type
_entity.pdbx_description
1 polymer ?
#
loop_
_entity_poly.entity_id
_entity_poly.type
_entity_poly.pdbx_seq_one_letter_code
_entity_poly.pdbx_strand_id
1 'polypeptide(L)'
;MKLTLICLRLTRHTDSRSILTALSRENGRVALGVPAGAGREARRLRALTMPLSMLTCETVARPGQEILPLRQAAPLRVTPSLHSHPVKQMMAMFVAETVALTMRQGGEDTALFDFVAAATMWLDGADEAATANFHICFLCRLAEVLGIEPDMATYKKGRVLDLR
;
A
#
# COMPACT_ATOMS: atom_id res chain seq x y z
N MET A 1 -18.12 -5.13 -9.93
CA MET A 1 -17.27 -3.92 -9.97
C MET A 1 -15.82 -4.36 -10.06
N LYS A 2 -15.07 -3.79 -10.98
CA LYS A 2 -13.62 -4.05 -11.11
C LYS A 2 -12.86 -2.99 -10.30
N LEU A 3 -11.86 -3.41 -9.52
CA LEU A 3 -11.01 -2.54 -8.72
C LEU A 3 -9.54 -2.71 -9.10
N THR A 4 -8.81 -1.60 -9.02
CA THR A 4 -7.36 -1.54 -9.12
C THR A 4 -6.81 -1.23 -7.73
N LEU A 5 -5.95 -2.10 -7.20
CA LEU A 5 -5.58 -2.11 -5.78
C LEU A 5 -4.06 -2.04 -5.59
N ILE A 6 -3.64 -1.36 -4.53
CA ILE A 6 -2.33 -1.53 -3.89
C ILE A 6 -2.57 -2.15 -2.53
N CYS A 7 -2.01 -3.33 -2.28
CA CYS A 7 -2.16 -4.06 -1.03
C CYS A 7 -1.36 -3.38 0.08
N LEU A 8 -1.98 -3.12 1.23
CA LEU A 8 -1.30 -2.46 2.34
C LEU A 8 -1.07 -3.43 3.50
N ARG A 9 -2.13 -4.03 4.02
CA ARG A 9 -2.03 -4.91 5.18
C ARG A 9 -3.03 -6.06 5.09
N LEU A 10 -2.53 -7.28 5.33
CA LEU A 10 -3.36 -8.47 5.48
C LEU A 10 -3.42 -8.85 6.96
N THR A 11 -4.60 -8.74 7.56
CA THR A 11 -4.84 -9.05 8.98
C THR A 11 -5.69 -10.30 9.11
N ARG A 12 -5.27 -11.26 9.94
CA ARG A 12 -6.10 -12.43 10.25
C ARG A 12 -7.32 -11.99 11.06
N HIS A 13 -8.49 -12.38 10.62
CA HIS A 13 -9.77 -12.03 11.26
C HIS A 13 -10.41 -13.24 11.96
N THR A 14 -10.43 -14.37 11.27
CA THR A 14 -10.88 -15.67 11.81
C THR A 14 -9.95 -16.78 11.33
N ASP A 15 -10.18 -18.03 11.75
CA ASP A 15 -9.38 -19.17 11.28
C ASP A 15 -9.50 -19.41 9.76
N SER A 16 -10.62 -19.03 9.16
CA SER A 16 -10.90 -19.22 7.75
C SER A 16 -10.81 -17.95 6.89
N ARG A 17 -10.67 -16.75 7.52
CA ARG A 17 -10.72 -15.47 6.80
C ARG A 17 -9.70 -14.47 7.32
N SER A 18 -9.00 -13.82 6.40
CA SER A 18 -8.20 -12.61 6.61
C SER A 18 -8.88 -11.41 5.96
N ILE A 19 -8.55 -10.21 6.42
CA ILE A 19 -9.00 -8.95 5.84
C ILE A 19 -7.79 -8.25 5.24
N LEU A 20 -7.86 -7.98 3.93
CA LEU A 20 -6.90 -7.16 3.22
C LEU A 20 -7.37 -5.71 3.28
N THR A 21 -6.58 -4.84 3.89
CA THR A 21 -6.70 -3.39 3.72
C THR A 21 -5.91 -2.98 2.49
N ALA A 22 -6.54 -2.30 1.54
CA ALA A 22 -5.91 -1.88 0.30
C ALA A 22 -6.30 -0.44 -0.05
N LEU A 23 -5.44 0.22 -0.83
CA LEU A 23 -5.73 1.47 -1.52
C LEU A 23 -6.28 1.13 -2.90
N SER A 24 -7.54 1.47 -3.15
CA SER A 24 -8.17 1.34 -4.46
C SER A 24 -8.10 2.66 -5.20
N ARG A 25 -7.81 2.59 -6.49
CA ARG A 25 -7.85 3.76 -7.36
C ARG A 25 -9.25 4.37 -7.45
N GLU A 26 -10.27 3.51 -7.48
CA GLU A 26 -11.67 3.89 -7.71
C GLU A 26 -12.40 4.31 -6.43
N ASN A 27 -12.00 3.75 -5.27
CA ASN A 27 -12.76 3.92 -4.01
C ASN A 27 -11.89 4.33 -2.80
N GLY A 28 -10.62 4.69 -2.98
CA GLY A 28 -9.72 4.99 -1.87
C GLY A 28 -9.51 3.77 -0.97
N ARG A 29 -9.70 3.92 0.33
CA ARG A 29 -9.53 2.82 1.28
C ARG A 29 -10.63 1.76 1.14
N VAL A 30 -10.24 0.51 0.92
CA VAL A 30 -11.15 -0.64 0.84
C VAL A 30 -10.68 -1.78 1.75
N ALA A 31 -11.64 -2.56 2.26
CA ALA A 31 -11.40 -3.78 3.01
C ALA A 31 -11.94 -4.98 2.21
N LEU A 32 -11.09 -5.99 1.98
CA LEU A 32 -11.46 -7.17 1.20
C LEU A 32 -11.25 -8.45 2.00
N GLY A 33 -12.24 -9.35 1.95
CA GLY A 33 -12.16 -10.66 2.58
C GLY A 33 -11.32 -11.63 1.73
N VAL A 34 -10.26 -12.17 2.34
CA VAL A 34 -9.34 -13.14 1.73
C VAL A 34 -9.41 -14.46 2.49
N PRO A 35 -9.56 -15.61 1.82
CA PRO A 35 -9.50 -16.91 2.50
C PRO A 35 -8.17 -17.11 3.24
N ALA A 36 -8.23 -17.58 4.52
CA ALA A 36 -7.05 -17.77 5.37
C ALA A 36 -6.62 -19.24 5.52
N GLY A 37 -7.30 -20.18 4.89
CA GLY A 37 -7.01 -21.61 4.98
C GLY A 37 -5.66 -22.05 4.39
N ALA A 38 -5.36 -23.35 4.51
CA ALA A 38 -4.13 -23.95 3.97
C ALA A 38 -4.24 -24.39 2.50
N GLY A 39 -5.40 -24.22 1.87
CA GLY A 39 -5.66 -24.61 0.49
C GLY A 39 -4.80 -23.86 -0.53
N ARG A 40 -4.72 -24.42 -1.74
CA ARG A 40 -3.92 -23.85 -2.86
C ARG A 40 -4.30 -22.41 -3.17
N GLU A 41 -5.60 -22.11 -3.23
CA GLU A 41 -6.10 -20.75 -3.53
C GLU A 41 -5.77 -19.77 -2.40
N ALA A 42 -5.91 -20.16 -1.13
CA ALA A 42 -5.55 -19.31 0.00
C ALA A 42 -4.04 -18.99 0.01
N ARG A 43 -3.19 -19.95 -0.34
CA ARG A 43 -1.75 -19.71 -0.50
C ARG A 43 -1.43 -18.78 -1.65
N ARG A 44 -2.10 -18.98 -2.80
CA ARG A 44 -1.96 -18.10 -3.97
C ARG A 44 -2.35 -16.67 -3.62
N LEU A 45 -3.50 -16.45 -3.00
CA LEU A 45 -3.98 -15.12 -2.62
C LEU A 45 -3.07 -14.45 -1.59
N ARG A 46 -2.53 -15.19 -0.61
CA ARG A 46 -1.54 -14.64 0.32
C ARG A 46 -0.27 -14.15 -0.39
N ALA A 47 0.24 -14.89 -1.35
CA ALA A 47 1.40 -14.47 -2.13
C ALA A 47 1.10 -13.21 -2.96
N LEU A 48 -0.13 -13.06 -3.48
CA LEU A 48 -0.55 -11.89 -4.24
C LEU A 48 -0.84 -10.66 -3.35
N THR A 49 -1.17 -10.85 -2.08
CA THR A 49 -1.57 -9.76 -1.17
C THR A 49 -0.44 -9.30 -0.25
N MET A 50 0.80 -9.45 -0.66
CA MET A 50 1.96 -8.89 0.05
C MET A 50 1.93 -7.35 0.04
N PRO A 51 2.56 -6.68 1.03
CA PRO A 51 2.62 -5.23 1.06
C PRO A 51 3.11 -4.64 -0.27
N LEU A 52 2.42 -3.61 -0.74
CA LEU A 52 2.63 -2.91 -2.02
C LEU A 52 2.43 -3.76 -3.29
N SER A 53 1.95 -4.99 -3.20
CA SER A 53 1.52 -5.72 -4.40
C SER A 53 0.39 -4.97 -5.09
N MET A 54 0.49 -4.83 -6.42
CA MET A 54 -0.52 -4.17 -7.23
C MET A 54 -1.37 -5.21 -7.95
N LEU A 55 -2.68 -5.14 -7.74
CA LEU A 55 -3.65 -6.13 -8.23
C LEU A 55 -4.79 -5.48 -8.98
N THR A 56 -5.38 -6.25 -9.88
CA THR A 56 -6.78 -6.04 -10.31
C THR A 56 -7.64 -7.13 -9.68
N CYS A 57 -8.86 -6.79 -9.30
CA CYS A 57 -9.81 -7.77 -8.82
C CYS A 57 -11.25 -7.43 -9.22
N GLU A 58 -12.12 -8.41 -9.10
CA GLU A 58 -13.55 -8.20 -9.16
C GLU A 58 -14.16 -8.30 -7.76
N THR A 59 -15.18 -7.49 -7.52
CA THR A 59 -15.95 -7.51 -6.28
C THR A 59 -17.42 -7.19 -6.54
N VAL A 60 -18.25 -7.54 -5.60
CA VAL A 60 -19.69 -7.20 -5.61
C VAL A 60 -19.99 -6.46 -4.31
N ALA A 61 -20.28 -5.18 -4.42
CA ALA A 61 -20.76 -4.39 -3.28
C ALA A 61 -22.22 -4.74 -3.01
N ARG A 62 -22.55 -4.97 -1.73
CA ARG A 62 -23.92 -5.13 -1.25
C ARG A 62 -24.21 -4.01 -0.23
N PRO A 63 -25.43 -3.49 -0.17
CA PRO A 63 -25.79 -2.49 0.83
C PRO A 63 -25.44 -2.98 2.24
N GLY A 64 -24.76 -2.13 3.04
CA GLY A 64 -24.34 -2.46 4.40
C GLY A 64 -23.14 -3.39 4.53
N GLN A 65 -22.47 -3.76 3.44
CA GLN A 65 -21.29 -4.61 3.48
C GLN A 65 -20.00 -3.78 3.44
N GLU A 66 -19.28 -3.70 4.57
CA GLU A 66 -18.00 -2.99 4.69
C GLU A 66 -16.82 -3.81 4.14
N ILE A 67 -16.88 -5.14 4.25
CA ILE A 67 -15.81 -6.04 3.78
C ILE A 67 -16.27 -6.69 2.47
N LEU A 68 -15.65 -6.29 1.37
CA LEU A 68 -15.98 -6.79 0.03
C LEU A 68 -15.32 -8.15 -0.24
N PRO A 69 -15.95 -9.06 -1.00
CA PRO A 69 -15.29 -10.31 -1.38
C PRO A 69 -14.21 -10.05 -2.43
N LEU A 70 -13.00 -10.57 -2.20
CA LEU A 70 -11.93 -10.57 -3.20
C LEU A 70 -12.16 -11.72 -4.19
N ARG A 71 -12.44 -11.39 -5.45
CA ARG A 71 -12.65 -12.37 -6.52
C ARG A 71 -11.75 -12.07 -7.72
N GLN A 72 -11.36 -13.11 -8.45
CA GLN A 72 -10.59 -13.01 -9.71
C GLN A 72 -9.36 -12.08 -9.57
N ALA A 73 -8.66 -12.18 -8.43
CA ALA A 73 -7.47 -11.38 -8.20
C ALA A 73 -6.34 -11.79 -9.16
N ALA A 74 -5.79 -10.80 -9.86
CA ALA A 74 -4.66 -10.96 -10.76
C ALA A 74 -3.63 -9.85 -10.54
N PRO A 75 -2.33 -10.12 -10.70
CA PRO A 75 -1.30 -9.08 -10.62
C PRO A 75 -1.52 -8.04 -11.72
N LEU A 76 -1.50 -6.76 -11.35
CA LEU A 76 -1.49 -5.64 -12.29
C LEU A 76 -0.07 -5.35 -12.76
N ARG A 77 0.88 -5.42 -11.84
CA ARG A 77 2.31 -5.25 -12.06
C ARG A 77 3.08 -6.28 -11.24
N VAL A 78 4.21 -6.70 -11.77
CA VAL A 78 5.12 -7.62 -11.07
C VAL A 78 6.30 -6.82 -10.56
N THR A 79 6.59 -6.96 -9.26
CA THR A 79 7.69 -6.29 -8.56
C THR A 79 8.58 -7.34 -7.88
N PRO A 80 9.40 -8.07 -8.66
CA PRO A 80 10.12 -9.24 -8.16
C PRO A 80 11.19 -8.89 -7.12
N SER A 81 11.89 -7.76 -7.30
CA SER A 81 12.93 -7.32 -6.38
C SER A 81 12.35 -6.87 -5.05
N LEU A 82 11.19 -6.19 -5.06
CA LEU A 82 10.49 -5.72 -3.88
C LEU A 82 10.19 -6.84 -2.88
N HIS A 83 9.81 -8.01 -3.38
CA HIS A 83 9.39 -9.14 -2.54
C HIS A 83 10.48 -10.19 -2.31
N SER A 84 11.64 -10.08 -2.95
CA SER A 84 12.77 -11.00 -2.76
C SER A 84 13.94 -10.40 -1.97
N HIS A 85 14.05 -9.07 -1.93
CA HIS A 85 15.15 -8.39 -1.24
C HIS A 85 14.74 -7.93 0.16
N PRO A 86 15.40 -8.38 1.25
CA PRO A 86 14.97 -8.12 2.63
C PRO A 86 14.78 -6.63 2.97
N VAL A 87 15.72 -5.77 2.55
CA VAL A 87 15.64 -4.33 2.82
C VAL A 87 14.44 -3.70 2.11
N LYS A 88 14.18 -4.09 0.85
CA LYS A 88 13.01 -3.60 0.11
C LYS A 88 11.70 -4.08 0.70
N GLN A 89 11.66 -5.32 1.23
CA GLN A 89 10.50 -5.81 1.96
C GLN A 89 10.19 -4.96 3.21
N MET A 90 11.21 -4.61 4.00
CA MET A 90 11.03 -3.71 5.15
C MET A 90 10.55 -2.33 4.73
N MET A 91 11.09 -1.76 3.65
CA MET A 91 10.61 -0.49 3.09
C MET A 91 9.16 -0.60 2.58
N ALA A 92 8.80 -1.71 1.93
CA ALA A 92 7.44 -1.95 1.49
C ALA A 92 6.44 -2.02 2.66
N MET A 93 6.81 -2.68 3.76
CA MET A 93 6.00 -2.72 4.98
C MET A 93 5.85 -1.33 5.61
N PHE A 94 6.94 -0.56 5.69
CA PHE A 94 6.93 0.82 6.18
C PHE A 94 6.00 1.71 5.36
N VAL A 95 6.13 1.70 4.04
CA VAL A 95 5.28 2.47 3.12
C VAL A 95 3.82 2.06 3.27
N ALA A 96 3.54 0.76 3.24
CA ALA A 96 2.18 0.24 3.33
C ALA A 96 1.49 0.64 4.64
N GLU A 97 2.20 0.58 5.78
CA GLU A 97 1.66 1.00 7.08
C GLU A 97 1.46 2.51 7.13
N THR A 98 2.42 3.30 6.65
CA THR A 98 2.31 4.76 6.58
C THR A 98 1.10 5.18 5.76
N VAL A 99 0.92 4.61 4.56
CA VAL A 99 -0.23 4.89 3.71
C VAL A 99 -1.54 4.47 4.38
N ALA A 100 -1.57 3.29 5.02
CA ALA A 100 -2.77 2.81 5.71
C ALA A 100 -3.21 3.74 6.86
N LEU A 101 -2.26 4.41 7.54
CA LEU A 101 -2.52 5.36 8.62
C LEU A 101 -2.96 6.74 8.10
N THR A 102 -2.48 7.15 6.93
CA THR A 102 -2.76 8.49 6.37
C THR A 102 -4.02 8.54 5.51
N MET A 103 -4.48 7.39 4.99
CA MET A 103 -5.69 7.32 4.17
C MET A 103 -6.93 7.75 4.94
N ARG A 104 -7.72 8.63 4.33
CA ARG A 104 -9.06 8.97 4.81
C ARG A 104 -10.03 7.83 4.49
N GLN A 105 -11.10 7.73 5.28
CA GLN A 105 -12.19 6.81 5.00
C GLN A 105 -13.06 7.36 3.87
N GLY A 106 -13.23 6.56 2.81
CA GLY A 106 -14.14 6.84 1.69
C GLY A 106 -13.60 7.87 0.70
N GLY A 107 -14.05 7.75 -0.53
CA GLY A 107 -13.72 8.64 -1.62
C GLY A 107 -12.53 8.17 -2.47
N GLU A 108 -12.61 8.52 -3.75
CA GLU A 108 -11.53 8.32 -4.71
C GLU A 108 -10.35 9.22 -4.35
N ASP A 109 -9.14 8.66 -4.36
CA ASP A 109 -7.88 9.39 -4.18
C ASP A 109 -6.86 8.90 -5.22
N THR A 110 -7.07 9.32 -6.47
CA THR A 110 -6.20 8.95 -7.59
C THR A 110 -4.80 9.51 -7.44
N ALA A 111 -4.63 10.69 -6.84
CA ALA A 111 -3.32 11.31 -6.64
C ALA A 111 -2.47 10.47 -5.69
N LEU A 112 -3.03 10.05 -4.56
CA LEU A 112 -2.35 9.18 -3.61
C LEU A 112 -2.07 7.80 -4.24
N PHE A 113 -3.04 7.24 -4.98
CA PHE A 113 -2.85 5.95 -5.65
C PHE A 113 -1.69 6.00 -6.65
N ASP A 114 -1.67 6.99 -7.54
CA ASP A 114 -0.66 7.12 -8.58
C ASP A 114 0.73 7.39 -7.97
N PHE A 115 0.80 8.19 -6.91
CA PHE A 115 2.04 8.43 -6.15
C PHE A 115 2.58 7.12 -5.54
N VAL A 116 1.75 6.36 -4.82
CA VAL A 116 2.17 5.11 -4.17
C VAL A 116 2.56 4.06 -5.20
N ALA A 117 1.84 3.97 -6.32
CA ALA A 117 2.17 3.07 -7.43
C ALA A 117 3.54 3.43 -8.04
N ALA A 118 3.80 4.71 -8.30
CA ALA A 118 5.09 5.18 -8.82
C ALA A 118 6.24 4.90 -7.83
N ALA A 119 6.05 5.19 -6.54
CA ALA A 119 7.02 4.92 -5.49
C ALA A 119 7.34 3.42 -5.36
N THR A 120 6.33 2.56 -5.49
CA THR A 120 6.48 1.10 -5.48
C THR A 120 7.35 0.62 -6.64
N MET A 121 7.07 1.09 -7.86
CA MET A 121 7.83 0.73 -9.05
C MET A 121 9.28 1.24 -8.97
N TRP A 122 9.46 2.47 -8.45
CA TRP A 122 10.80 3.02 -8.23
C TRP A 122 11.60 2.17 -7.23
N LEU A 123 11.00 1.80 -6.10
CA LEU A 123 11.64 0.98 -5.07
C LEU A 123 12.02 -0.42 -5.61
N ASP A 124 11.17 -1.02 -6.46
CA ASP A 124 11.50 -2.31 -7.08
C ASP A 124 12.76 -2.22 -7.95
N GLY A 125 12.91 -1.15 -8.74
CA GLY A 125 14.06 -0.93 -9.62
C GLY A 125 15.30 -0.32 -8.95
N ALA A 126 15.20 0.20 -7.71
CA ALA A 126 16.29 0.89 -7.03
C ALA A 126 17.43 -0.06 -6.67
N ASP A 127 18.66 0.43 -6.71
CA ASP A 127 19.84 -0.24 -6.14
C ASP A 127 19.90 -0.08 -4.61
N GLU A 128 20.92 -0.65 -3.97
CA GLU A 128 21.06 -0.63 -2.52
C GLU A 128 21.30 0.81 -2.00
N ALA A 129 22.12 1.60 -2.68
CA ALA A 129 22.44 2.98 -2.28
C ALA A 129 21.20 3.87 -2.37
N ALA A 130 20.42 3.77 -3.44
CA ALA A 130 19.17 4.49 -3.62
C ALA A 130 18.10 4.07 -2.60
N THR A 131 18.04 2.78 -2.25
CA THR A 131 17.08 2.25 -1.28
C THR A 131 17.34 2.79 0.14
N ALA A 132 18.58 3.10 0.52
CA ALA A 132 18.96 3.50 1.88
C ALA A 132 18.15 4.72 2.40
N ASN A 133 17.93 5.74 1.58
CA ASN A 133 17.24 6.98 1.95
C ASN A 133 15.80 7.07 1.39
N PHE A 134 15.31 6.00 0.78
CA PHE A 134 13.98 5.97 0.15
C PHE A 134 12.85 6.41 1.09
N HIS A 135 12.86 5.93 2.33
CA HIS A 135 11.82 6.23 3.32
C HIS A 135 11.70 7.72 3.63
N ILE A 136 12.82 8.45 3.69
CA ILE A 136 12.84 9.90 3.93
C ILE A 136 12.22 10.62 2.72
N CYS A 137 12.69 10.31 1.52
CA CYS A 137 12.17 10.89 0.28
C CYS A 137 10.68 10.59 0.11
N PHE A 138 10.27 9.36 0.42
CA PHE A 138 8.87 8.95 0.36
C PHE A 138 8.00 9.79 1.31
N LEU A 139 8.40 9.99 2.58
CA LEU A 139 7.64 10.78 3.55
C LEU A 139 7.52 12.24 3.12
N CYS A 140 8.59 12.86 2.64
CA CYS A 140 8.54 14.24 2.16
C CYS A 140 7.54 14.40 1.00
N ARG A 141 7.60 13.49 0.01
CA ARG A 141 6.68 13.52 -1.14
C ARG A 141 5.25 13.15 -0.77
N LEU A 142 5.06 12.25 0.19
CA LEU A 142 3.74 11.92 0.72
C LEU A 142 3.11 13.15 1.38
N ALA A 143 3.88 13.93 2.16
CA ALA A 143 3.41 15.15 2.78
C ALA A 143 2.94 16.19 1.73
N GLU A 144 3.67 16.33 0.60
CA GLU A 144 3.26 17.17 -0.53
C GLU A 144 1.92 16.68 -1.11
N VAL A 145 1.79 15.38 -1.39
CA VAL A 145 0.55 14.79 -1.95
C VAL A 145 -0.64 14.96 -1.01
N LEU A 146 -0.41 14.91 0.30
CA LEU A 146 -1.45 15.10 1.32
C LEU A 146 -1.74 16.59 1.60
N GLY A 147 -0.99 17.52 1.02
CA GLY A 147 -1.13 18.96 1.25
C GLY A 147 -0.75 19.41 2.68
N ILE A 148 0.13 18.66 3.34
CA ILE A 148 0.65 18.94 4.71
C ILE A 148 2.17 19.13 4.71
N GLU A 149 2.73 19.53 3.58
CA GLU A 149 4.18 19.75 3.45
C GLU A 149 4.66 20.78 4.46
N PRO A 150 5.81 20.53 5.13
CA PRO A 150 6.41 21.48 6.03
C PRO A 150 6.86 22.74 5.28
N ASP A 151 6.64 23.92 5.84
CA ASP A 151 7.17 25.18 5.29
C ASP A 151 8.71 25.17 5.34
N MET A 152 9.32 24.78 4.24
CA MET A 152 10.78 24.71 4.09
C MET A 152 11.44 26.09 4.16
N ALA A 153 10.72 27.20 4.01
CA ALA A 153 11.24 28.54 4.20
C ALA A 153 11.59 28.81 5.69
N THR A 154 10.82 28.22 6.60
CA THR A 154 11.09 28.28 8.04
C THR A 154 12.31 27.43 8.44
N TYR A 155 12.55 26.31 7.73
CA TYR A 155 13.73 25.44 7.94
C TYR A 155 15.06 26.12 7.54
N LYS A 156 15.06 26.91 6.47
CA LYS A 156 16.26 27.64 6.01
C LYS A 156 16.75 28.71 6.99
N LYS A 157 15.96 29.09 8.01
CA LYS A 157 16.32 30.03 9.06
C LYS A 157 17.00 29.39 10.30
N GLY A 158 17.57 28.20 10.18
CA GLY A 158 18.55 27.70 11.14
C GLY A 158 17.99 27.09 12.43
N ARG A 159 16.77 26.55 12.44
CA ARG A 159 16.36 25.61 13.50
C ARG A 159 16.62 24.18 13.02
N VAL A 160 17.80 23.68 13.33
CA VAL A 160 18.07 22.26 13.37
C VAL A 160 17.07 21.67 14.38
N LEU A 161 16.27 20.68 13.96
CA LEU A 161 15.52 19.83 14.88
C LEU A 161 16.56 19.15 15.77
N ASP A 162 16.70 19.61 17.01
CA ASP A 162 17.52 18.97 18.03
C ASP A 162 16.77 17.70 18.45
N LEU A 163 17.03 16.61 17.75
CA LEU A 163 16.56 15.27 18.10
C LEU A 163 17.47 14.75 19.24
N ARG A 164 17.26 15.25 20.46
CA ARG A 164 17.78 14.65 21.68
C ARG A 164 16.80 13.65 22.25
#